data_4e1454edc75aa88923cebe788da7d81a
#
_entry.id   4e1454edc75aa88923cebe788da7d81a
#
_cell.length_a   1.000
_cell.length_b   1.000
_cell.length_c   1.000
_cell.angle_alpha   90.00
_cell.angle_beta   90.00
_cell.angle_gamma   90.00
#
_symmetry.space_group_name_H-M   'P 1'
#
loop_
_entity.id
_entity.type
_entity.pdbx_description
1 polymer ?
#
loop_
_entity_poly.entity_id
_entity_poly.type
_entity_poly.pdbx_seq_one_letter_code
_entity_poly.pdbx_strand_id
1 'polypeptide(L)'
;SKGADGSTQQNVTHKDNTKPDSNPIITSKGVPTDKTITIKADDGTTANVTIKDANISASSGKAAIKTGGEGNVNLNVEGTNTVSSGSNYAGVEKANAGNLTIGSESGSGELTANGGWHGAGIGGGHYRDANDITITGGEVTANGGDGAAGIGGGYYSYGKDITISGGKVIANGSG
;
A
#
# COMPACT_ATOMS: atom_id res chain seq x y z
N SER A 1 -0.18 7.01 -19.03
CA SER A 1 0.52 8.26 -19.35
C SER A 1 1.82 8.35 -18.55
N LYS A 2 2.87 8.92 -19.12
CA LYS A 2 4.11 9.22 -18.39
C LYS A 2 3.91 10.53 -17.63
N GLY A 3 4.17 10.54 -16.33
CA GLY A 3 4.30 11.79 -15.58
C GLY A 3 5.51 12.61 -16.05
N ALA A 4 5.51 13.90 -15.76
CA ALA A 4 6.59 14.82 -16.15
C ALA A 4 7.97 14.48 -15.53
N ASP A 5 7.98 13.62 -14.50
CA ASP A 5 9.18 13.12 -13.81
C ASP A 5 9.67 11.75 -14.35
N GLY A 6 9.10 11.27 -15.45
CA GLY A 6 9.37 9.94 -16.00
C GLY A 6 8.69 8.78 -15.25
N SER A 7 7.91 9.06 -14.22
CA SER A 7 7.08 8.04 -13.56
C SER A 7 5.94 7.62 -14.47
N THR A 8 5.63 6.34 -14.52
CA THR A 8 4.43 5.88 -15.22
C THR A 8 3.26 6.01 -14.28
N GLN A 9 2.50 7.08 -14.42
CA GLN A 9 1.23 7.25 -13.74
C GLN A 9 0.15 6.53 -14.56
N GLN A 10 -0.43 5.51 -14.02
CA GLN A 10 -1.58 4.87 -14.64
C GLN A 10 -2.84 5.52 -14.05
N ASN A 11 -3.39 6.50 -14.79
CA ASN A 11 -4.76 6.94 -14.53
C ASN A 11 -5.68 5.89 -15.17
N VAL A 12 -6.29 5.06 -14.35
CA VAL A 12 -7.29 4.09 -14.83
C VAL A 12 -8.59 4.86 -14.97
N THR A 13 -8.86 5.34 -16.17
CA THR A 13 -10.15 5.91 -16.53
C THR A 13 -11.02 4.82 -17.18
N HIS A 14 -12.32 4.92 -16.97
CA HIS A 14 -13.29 4.04 -17.63
C HIS A 14 -13.08 4.06 -19.16
N LYS A 15 -13.43 2.98 -19.85
CA LYS A 15 -13.21 2.76 -21.28
C LYS A 15 -13.76 3.88 -22.20
N ASP A 16 -14.67 4.68 -21.73
CA ASP A 16 -15.22 5.86 -22.43
C ASP A 16 -14.58 7.19 -22.03
N ASN A 17 -13.54 7.18 -21.18
CA ASN A 17 -12.85 8.37 -20.64
C ASN A 17 -13.75 9.37 -19.88
N THR A 18 -15.01 9.04 -19.60
CA THR A 18 -15.98 9.94 -18.97
C THR A 18 -16.21 9.65 -17.50
N LYS A 19 -15.86 8.45 -17.03
CA LYS A 19 -15.98 8.05 -15.62
C LYS A 19 -14.71 7.36 -15.15
N PRO A 20 -14.21 7.69 -13.94
CA PRO A 20 -13.16 6.93 -13.32
C PRO A 20 -13.65 5.49 -13.05
N ASP A 21 -12.76 4.51 -13.19
CA ASP A 21 -13.03 3.15 -12.77
C ASP A 21 -13.21 3.14 -11.24
N SER A 22 -14.34 2.63 -10.78
CA SER A 22 -14.67 2.60 -9.35
C SER A 22 -13.90 1.57 -8.55
N ASN A 23 -13.28 0.58 -9.21
CA ASN A 23 -12.45 -0.46 -8.58
C ASN A 23 -11.43 -1.02 -9.60
N PRO A 24 -10.40 -0.25 -9.95
CA PRO A 24 -9.40 -0.69 -10.91
C PRO A 24 -8.62 -1.89 -10.39
N ILE A 25 -8.34 -2.85 -11.27
CA ILE A 25 -7.47 -3.97 -10.98
C ILE A 25 -6.08 -3.67 -11.55
N ILE A 26 -5.08 -3.62 -10.66
CA ILE A 26 -3.69 -3.36 -11.02
C ILE A 26 -2.91 -4.66 -10.89
N THR A 27 -2.22 -5.05 -11.94
CA THR A 27 -1.44 -6.28 -11.99
C THR A 27 -0.11 -6.07 -12.70
N SER A 28 0.92 -6.78 -12.29
CA SER A 28 2.15 -7.00 -13.08
C SER A 28 2.24 -8.43 -13.62
N LYS A 29 1.16 -9.23 -13.41
CA LYS A 29 1.11 -10.67 -13.76
C LYS A 29 2.28 -11.46 -13.13
N GLY A 30 2.67 -11.10 -11.91
CA GLY A 30 3.80 -11.69 -11.21
C GLY A 30 5.19 -11.26 -11.73
N VAL A 31 5.25 -10.50 -12.82
CA VAL A 31 6.52 -10.02 -13.37
C VAL A 31 7.05 -8.86 -12.53
N PRO A 32 8.33 -8.90 -12.10
CA PRO A 32 8.93 -7.80 -11.35
C PRO A 32 8.88 -6.47 -12.12
N THR A 33 8.51 -5.40 -11.44
CA THR A 33 8.46 -4.05 -12.01
C THR A 33 8.95 -3.00 -11.00
N ASP A 34 9.53 -1.92 -11.48
CA ASP A 34 9.90 -0.74 -10.70
C ASP A 34 8.79 0.33 -10.68
N LYS A 35 7.66 0.06 -11.33
CA LYS A 35 6.53 0.98 -11.40
C LYS A 35 5.75 0.97 -10.10
N THR A 36 5.49 2.14 -9.58
CA THR A 36 4.82 2.33 -8.29
C THR A 36 3.35 2.70 -8.46
N ILE A 37 2.57 2.46 -7.42
CA ILE A 37 1.15 2.75 -7.37
C ILE A 37 0.93 3.92 -6.39
N THR A 38 0.19 4.95 -6.83
CA THR A 38 -0.32 5.99 -5.94
C THR A 38 -1.85 5.98 -5.99
N ILE A 39 -2.47 5.85 -4.82
CA ILE A 39 -3.93 5.82 -4.65
C ILE A 39 -4.31 7.09 -3.89
N LYS A 40 -5.18 7.92 -4.47
CA LYS A 40 -5.67 9.14 -3.83
C LYS A 40 -7.19 9.09 -3.71
N ALA A 41 -7.68 9.51 -2.55
CA ALA A 41 -9.10 9.68 -2.29
C ALA A 41 -9.36 11.12 -1.82
N ASP A 42 -10.33 11.77 -2.44
CA ASP A 42 -10.74 13.11 -2.04
C ASP A 42 -11.57 13.06 -0.73
N ASP A 43 -11.69 14.18 -0.06
CA ASP A 43 -12.48 14.29 1.18
C ASP A 43 -13.90 13.75 0.97
N GLY A 44 -14.39 13.02 1.98
CA GLY A 44 -15.71 12.39 1.96
C GLY A 44 -15.87 11.22 0.96
N THR A 45 -14.79 10.82 0.26
CA THR A 45 -14.82 9.70 -0.69
C THR A 45 -14.02 8.49 -0.23
N THR A 46 -14.22 7.37 -0.92
CA THR A 46 -13.44 6.14 -0.74
C THR A 46 -12.90 5.67 -2.09
N ALA A 47 -11.59 5.58 -2.21
CA ALA A 47 -10.94 4.96 -3.36
C ALA A 47 -10.85 3.45 -3.16
N ASN A 48 -11.44 2.67 -4.07
CA ASN A 48 -11.34 1.22 -4.06
C ASN A 48 -10.38 0.78 -5.16
N VAL A 49 -9.37 0.00 -4.81
CA VAL A 49 -8.34 -0.50 -5.75
C VAL A 49 -8.06 -1.96 -5.44
N THR A 50 -8.06 -2.79 -6.45
CA THR A 50 -7.61 -4.19 -6.35
C THR A 50 -6.21 -4.33 -6.91
N ILE A 51 -5.30 -4.93 -6.15
CA ILE A 51 -4.01 -5.44 -6.67
C ILE A 51 -4.11 -6.95 -6.85
N LYS A 52 -3.63 -7.44 -7.98
CA LYS A 52 -3.65 -8.88 -8.30
C LYS A 52 -2.35 -9.30 -8.97
N ASP A 53 -1.67 -10.25 -8.35
CA ASP A 53 -0.39 -10.77 -8.85
C ASP A 53 0.60 -9.64 -9.16
N ALA A 54 0.67 -8.66 -8.26
CA ALA A 54 1.55 -7.52 -8.37
C ALA A 54 2.91 -7.85 -7.72
N ASN A 55 4.00 -7.62 -8.47
CA ASN A 55 5.37 -7.79 -7.98
C ASN A 55 6.13 -6.48 -8.23
N ILE A 56 6.19 -5.63 -7.20
CA ILE A 56 6.76 -4.29 -7.29
C ILE A 56 8.02 -4.20 -6.44
N SER A 57 9.11 -3.78 -7.06
CA SER A 57 10.35 -3.43 -6.38
C SER A 57 10.71 -1.99 -6.72
N ALA A 58 10.28 -1.07 -5.87
CA ALA A 58 10.46 0.35 -6.10
C ALA A 58 11.94 0.77 -5.95
N SER A 59 12.37 1.69 -6.79
CA SER A 59 13.69 2.29 -6.69
C SER A 59 13.86 3.07 -5.38
N SER A 60 15.09 3.33 -4.99
CA SER A 60 15.41 4.17 -3.83
C SER A 60 14.63 5.50 -3.89
N GLY A 61 14.11 5.95 -2.75
CA GLY A 61 13.33 7.18 -2.64
C GLY A 61 11.87 7.08 -3.11
N LYS A 62 11.35 5.87 -3.29
CA LYS A 62 9.94 5.66 -3.71
C LYS A 62 9.26 4.58 -2.87
N ALA A 63 7.99 4.82 -2.55
CA ALA A 63 7.11 3.78 -2.03
C ALA A 63 6.59 2.90 -3.17
N ALA A 64 6.48 1.59 -2.96
CA ALA A 64 5.88 0.68 -3.94
C ALA A 64 4.39 0.99 -4.11
N ILE A 65 3.66 1.12 -3.00
CA ILE A 65 2.29 1.61 -2.96
C ILE A 65 2.23 2.77 -1.98
N LYS A 66 1.63 3.87 -2.39
CA LYS A 66 1.41 5.05 -1.55
C LYS A 66 -0.05 5.48 -1.61
N THR A 67 -0.66 5.70 -0.45
CA THR A 67 -1.97 6.33 -0.35
C THR A 67 -1.82 7.85 -0.20
N GLY A 68 -2.88 8.60 -0.46
CA GLY A 68 -2.88 10.06 -0.30
C GLY A 68 -4.28 10.65 -0.37
N GLY A 69 -4.39 11.95 -0.12
CA GLY A 69 -5.67 12.66 -0.05
C GLY A 69 -6.32 12.58 1.33
N GLU A 70 -7.52 13.14 1.45
CA GLU A 70 -8.24 13.26 2.72
C GLU A 70 -9.22 12.10 2.95
N GLY A 71 -9.61 11.38 1.90
CA GLY A 71 -10.58 10.30 1.94
C GLY A 71 -10.02 8.95 2.38
N ASN A 72 -10.88 7.94 2.35
CA ASN A 72 -10.54 6.57 2.70
C ASN A 72 -9.97 5.82 1.49
N VAL A 73 -9.14 4.81 1.76
CA VAL A 73 -8.61 3.92 0.73
C VAL A 73 -8.90 2.47 1.13
N ASN A 74 -9.52 1.73 0.23
CA ASN A 74 -9.69 0.28 0.32
C ASN A 74 -8.77 -0.38 -0.69
N LEU A 75 -7.82 -1.17 -0.18
CA LEU A 75 -6.91 -1.99 -0.97
C LEU A 75 -7.36 -3.44 -0.89
N ASN A 76 -8.01 -3.92 -1.93
CA ASN A 76 -8.36 -5.33 -2.07
C ASN A 76 -7.16 -6.09 -2.65
N VAL A 77 -6.83 -7.21 -2.03
CA VAL A 77 -5.66 -8.03 -2.36
C VAL A 77 -6.14 -9.37 -2.92
N GLU A 78 -5.78 -9.68 -4.16
CA GLU A 78 -6.11 -10.93 -4.84
C GLU A 78 -4.85 -11.56 -5.44
N GLY A 79 -4.83 -12.90 -5.48
CA GLY A 79 -3.62 -13.62 -5.91
C GLY A 79 -2.44 -13.39 -4.98
N THR A 80 -1.23 -13.46 -5.49
CA THR A 80 0.01 -13.32 -4.71
C THR A 80 0.71 -12.02 -5.06
N ASN A 81 0.81 -11.12 -4.08
CA ASN A 81 1.38 -9.79 -4.26
C ASN A 81 2.62 -9.60 -3.38
N THR A 82 3.68 -9.07 -3.97
CA THR A 82 4.89 -8.66 -3.26
C THR A 82 5.20 -7.21 -3.61
N VAL A 83 5.29 -6.36 -2.60
CA VAL A 83 5.60 -4.94 -2.77
C VAL A 83 6.76 -4.57 -1.86
N SER A 84 7.83 -4.06 -2.46
CA SER A 84 9.03 -3.66 -1.76
C SER A 84 9.35 -2.21 -2.09
N SER A 85 9.51 -1.39 -1.06
CA SER A 85 9.80 0.04 -1.21
C SER A 85 11.29 0.34 -1.09
N GLY A 86 11.67 1.46 -1.67
CA GLY A 86 13.01 2.01 -1.49
C GLY A 86 13.21 2.56 -0.08
N SER A 87 14.47 2.88 0.27
CA SER A 87 14.83 3.39 1.60
C SER A 87 13.94 4.55 2.03
N ASN A 88 13.60 4.57 3.31
CA ASN A 88 12.77 5.57 4.00
C ASN A 88 11.26 5.53 3.69
N TYR A 89 10.78 4.52 2.94
CA TYR A 89 9.38 4.38 2.59
C TYR A 89 8.81 3.05 3.08
N ALA A 90 7.54 3.08 3.50
CA ALA A 90 6.83 1.85 3.83
C ALA A 90 6.47 1.04 2.57
N GLY A 91 6.40 -0.29 2.69
CA GLY A 91 5.99 -1.17 1.59
C GLY A 91 4.62 -0.78 1.02
N VAL A 92 3.65 -0.58 1.92
CA VAL A 92 2.41 0.14 1.64
C VAL A 92 2.42 1.40 2.51
N GLU A 93 2.71 2.54 1.91
CA GLU A 93 2.82 3.81 2.64
C GLU A 93 1.47 4.47 2.83
N LYS A 94 1.04 4.55 4.09
CA LYS A 94 -0.17 5.21 4.53
C LYS A 94 0.09 6.72 4.65
N ALA A 95 -0.45 7.50 3.72
CA ALA A 95 -0.31 8.95 3.72
C ALA A 95 -1.63 9.70 3.43
N ASN A 96 -2.76 9.01 3.33
CA ASN A 96 -4.08 9.63 3.32
C ASN A 96 -4.54 9.96 4.74
N ALA A 97 -5.39 10.97 4.91
CA ALA A 97 -5.92 11.35 6.22
C ALA A 97 -6.99 10.36 6.72
N GLY A 98 -7.82 9.83 5.82
CA GLY A 98 -8.82 8.83 6.15
C GLY A 98 -8.25 7.43 6.42
N ASN A 99 -9.10 6.44 6.62
CA ASN A 99 -8.72 5.06 6.91
C ASN A 99 -8.07 4.38 5.69
N LEU A 100 -7.08 3.51 5.93
CA LEU A 100 -6.60 2.53 4.97
C LEU A 100 -7.13 1.16 5.40
N THR A 101 -8.00 0.57 4.58
CA THR A 101 -8.48 -0.79 4.77
C THR A 101 -7.79 -1.73 3.78
N ILE A 102 -7.21 -2.82 4.30
CA ILE A 102 -6.62 -3.89 3.48
C ILE A 102 -7.44 -5.16 3.72
N GLY A 103 -7.92 -5.76 2.64
CA GLY A 103 -8.72 -6.98 2.69
C GLY A 103 -8.56 -7.83 1.44
N SER A 104 -9.27 -8.96 1.40
CA SER A 104 -9.35 -9.84 0.23
C SER A 104 -10.80 -10.28 0.06
N GLU A 105 -11.40 -9.95 -1.08
CA GLU A 105 -12.77 -10.36 -1.40
C GLU A 105 -12.88 -11.88 -1.59
N SER A 106 -11.88 -12.51 -2.16
CA SER A 106 -11.80 -13.97 -2.27
C SER A 106 -11.49 -14.66 -0.94
N GLY A 107 -10.95 -13.90 0.04
CA GLY A 107 -10.45 -14.43 1.30
C GLY A 107 -9.09 -15.13 1.22
N SER A 108 -8.55 -15.32 0.02
CA SER A 108 -7.29 -16.05 -0.23
C SER A 108 -6.17 -15.21 -0.84
N GLY A 109 -6.38 -13.90 -0.99
CA GLY A 109 -5.34 -13.01 -1.51
C GLY A 109 -4.17 -12.87 -0.52
N GLU A 110 -2.97 -12.82 -1.05
CA GLU A 110 -1.72 -12.73 -0.31
C GLU A 110 -1.03 -11.39 -0.57
N LEU A 111 -0.52 -10.76 0.48
CA LEU A 111 0.28 -9.55 0.40
C LEU A 111 1.54 -9.70 1.25
N THR A 112 2.70 -9.62 0.61
CA THR A 112 3.96 -9.38 1.29
C THR A 112 4.39 -7.93 1.06
N ALA A 113 4.40 -7.14 2.12
CA ALA A 113 4.78 -5.74 2.09
C ALA A 113 6.10 -5.53 2.82
N ASN A 114 7.13 -5.13 2.08
CA ASN A 114 8.47 -4.90 2.61
C ASN A 114 8.77 -3.40 2.62
N GLY A 115 8.96 -2.85 3.81
CA GLY A 115 9.50 -1.51 3.98
C GLY A 115 10.95 -1.44 3.52
N GLY A 116 11.33 -0.30 2.99
CA GLY A 116 12.74 0.02 2.82
C GLY A 116 13.41 0.32 4.17
N TRP A 117 14.69 0.60 4.16
CA TRP A 117 15.39 0.98 5.37
C TRP A 117 14.65 2.13 6.07
N HIS A 118 14.33 2.00 7.35
CA HIS A 118 13.53 2.91 8.17
C HIS A 118 12.03 3.04 7.82
N GLY A 119 11.53 2.27 6.88
CA GLY A 119 10.11 2.24 6.53
C GLY A 119 9.39 1.04 7.14
N ALA A 120 8.14 1.22 7.56
CA ALA A 120 7.29 0.12 7.99
C ALA A 120 6.97 -0.86 6.83
N GLY A 121 6.57 -2.08 7.14
CA GLY A 121 5.98 -2.95 6.11
C GLY A 121 4.71 -2.34 5.56
N ILE A 122 3.77 -2.01 6.44
CA ILE A 122 2.55 -1.27 6.13
C ILE A 122 2.44 -0.12 7.13
N GLY A 123 2.38 1.12 6.62
CA GLY A 123 2.23 2.28 7.50
C GLY A 123 3.10 3.46 7.14
N GLY A 124 3.91 3.96 8.08
CA GLY A 124 4.74 5.13 7.90
C GLY A 124 6.13 4.85 7.33
N GLY A 125 6.64 5.77 6.56
CA GLY A 125 8.05 5.85 6.21
C GLY A 125 8.88 6.48 7.35
N HIS A 126 10.14 6.75 7.09
CA HIS A 126 11.05 7.40 8.05
C HIS A 126 10.48 8.71 8.60
N TYR A 127 10.42 8.86 9.93
CA TYR A 127 9.80 9.97 10.65
C TYR A 127 8.32 10.22 10.31
N ARG A 128 7.59 9.16 9.93
CA ARG A 128 6.16 9.27 9.65
C ARG A 128 5.35 8.32 10.50
N ASP A 129 4.40 8.89 11.20
CA ASP A 129 3.39 8.12 11.92
C ASP A 129 2.45 7.43 10.94
N ALA A 130 1.79 6.38 11.41
CA ALA A 130 0.72 5.74 10.68
C ALA A 130 -0.47 5.50 11.60
N ASN A 131 -1.59 6.08 11.20
CA ASN A 131 -2.84 5.98 11.95
C ASN A 131 -3.94 5.41 11.07
N ASP A 132 -5.02 4.91 11.70
CA ASP A 132 -6.23 4.49 11.00
C ASP A 132 -5.97 3.44 9.92
N ILE A 133 -5.36 2.32 10.30
CA ILE A 133 -5.13 1.15 9.44
C ILE A 133 -6.02 0.01 9.92
N THR A 134 -6.80 -0.57 9.00
CA THR A 134 -7.64 -1.74 9.27
C THR A 134 -7.28 -2.88 8.32
N ILE A 135 -7.05 -4.07 8.86
CA ILE A 135 -6.89 -5.30 8.06
C ILE A 135 -8.11 -6.18 8.30
N THR A 136 -8.85 -6.49 7.25
CA THR A 136 -10.12 -7.22 7.32
C THR A 136 -10.06 -8.63 6.75
N GLY A 137 -9.00 -8.99 6.02
CA GLY A 137 -8.89 -10.30 5.40
C GLY A 137 -7.62 -10.50 4.59
N GLY A 138 -7.48 -11.68 4.01
CA GLY A 138 -6.30 -12.11 3.26
C GLY A 138 -5.17 -12.66 4.14
N GLU A 139 -4.08 -13.06 3.51
CA GLU A 139 -2.83 -13.41 4.20
C GLU A 139 -1.82 -12.27 4.03
N VAL A 140 -1.55 -11.53 5.10
CA VAL A 140 -0.72 -10.33 5.08
C VAL A 140 0.56 -10.57 5.86
N THR A 141 1.69 -10.43 5.18
CA THR A 141 3.02 -10.38 5.80
C THR A 141 3.60 -8.99 5.62
N ALA A 142 3.84 -8.29 6.72
CA ALA A 142 4.37 -6.95 6.72
C ALA A 142 5.73 -6.92 7.41
N ASN A 143 6.78 -6.60 6.67
CA ASN A 143 8.15 -6.56 7.15
C ASN A 143 8.64 -5.13 7.20
N GLY A 144 8.91 -4.62 8.40
CA GLY A 144 9.55 -3.32 8.63
C GLY A 144 11.05 -3.38 8.34
N GLY A 145 11.59 -2.28 7.86
CA GLY A 145 13.02 -2.06 7.78
C GLY A 145 13.60 -1.68 9.15
N ASP A 146 14.89 -1.39 9.19
CA ASP A 146 15.65 -1.09 10.41
C ASP A 146 14.95 -0.03 11.29
N GLY A 147 14.68 -0.39 12.55
CA GLY A 147 13.99 0.45 13.51
C GLY A 147 12.51 0.76 13.22
N ALA A 148 11.89 0.05 12.29
CA ALA A 148 10.53 0.31 11.87
C ALA A 148 9.58 -0.85 12.21
N ALA A 149 8.30 -0.53 12.34
CA ALA A 149 7.26 -1.53 12.63
C ALA A 149 6.95 -2.40 11.40
N GLY A 150 6.50 -3.65 11.62
CA GLY A 150 5.86 -4.42 10.56
C GLY A 150 4.59 -3.71 10.07
N ILE A 151 3.69 -3.37 11.00
CA ILE A 151 2.52 -2.53 10.73
C ILE A 151 2.54 -1.39 11.74
N GLY A 152 2.59 -0.13 11.29
CA GLY A 152 2.67 1.03 12.17
C GLY A 152 3.59 2.12 11.66
N GLY A 153 4.25 2.83 12.58
CA GLY A 153 5.18 3.90 12.25
C GLY A 153 6.49 3.41 11.65
N GLY A 154 7.14 4.26 10.91
CA GLY A 154 8.52 4.08 10.51
C GLY A 154 9.49 4.37 11.65
N TYR A 155 10.77 4.47 11.33
CA TYR A 155 11.81 4.79 12.29
C TYR A 155 11.53 6.11 13.01
N TYR A 156 11.64 6.11 14.36
CA TYR A 156 11.27 7.23 15.25
C TYR A 156 9.83 7.74 15.09
N SER A 157 8.89 6.85 14.83
CA SER A 157 7.48 7.24 14.63
C SER A 157 6.53 6.24 15.27
N TYR A 158 5.26 6.59 15.35
CA TYR A 158 4.24 5.83 16.07
C TYR A 158 3.21 5.26 15.12
N GLY A 159 2.64 4.10 15.51
CA GLY A 159 1.41 3.57 14.95
C GLY A 159 0.27 3.77 15.94
N LYS A 160 -0.90 4.21 15.46
CA LYS A 160 -2.09 4.43 16.27
C LYS A 160 -3.33 3.97 15.51
N ASP A 161 -4.35 3.53 16.27
CA ASP A 161 -5.66 3.13 15.70
C ASP A 161 -5.51 2.05 14.60
N ILE A 162 -4.71 1.00 14.91
CA ILE A 162 -4.48 -0.13 14.02
C ILE A 162 -5.40 -1.27 14.47
N THR A 163 -6.27 -1.73 13.57
CA THR A 163 -7.24 -2.79 13.83
C THR A 163 -7.00 -3.97 12.89
N ILE A 164 -6.94 -5.17 13.43
CA ILE A 164 -6.93 -6.42 12.67
C ILE A 164 -8.20 -7.18 13.05
N SER A 165 -9.16 -7.25 12.13
CA SER A 165 -10.47 -7.88 12.36
C SER A 165 -10.64 -9.19 11.58
N GLY A 166 -9.71 -9.54 10.69
CA GLY A 166 -9.76 -10.77 9.93
C GLY A 166 -8.46 -11.09 9.23
N GLY A 167 -8.43 -12.25 8.59
CA GLY A 167 -7.28 -12.74 7.84
C GLY A 167 -6.18 -13.38 8.71
N LYS A 168 -5.09 -13.72 8.08
CA LYS A 168 -3.85 -14.16 8.72
C LYS A 168 -2.81 -13.06 8.57
N VAL A 169 -2.32 -12.53 9.69
CA VAL A 169 -1.40 -11.39 9.67
C VAL A 169 -0.11 -11.73 10.40
N ILE A 170 1.01 -11.49 9.72
CA ILE A 170 2.36 -11.57 10.28
C ILE A 170 2.98 -10.19 10.16
N ALA A 171 3.28 -9.56 11.29
CA ALA A 171 3.90 -8.24 11.35
C ALA A 171 5.29 -8.37 12.00
N ASN A 172 6.32 -8.21 11.20
CA ASN A 172 7.72 -8.28 11.63
C ASN A 172 8.29 -6.87 11.70
N GLY A 173 8.49 -6.38 12.93
CA GLY A 173 9.27 -5.17 13.15
C GLY A 173 10.75 -5.51 13.21
N SER A 174 11.61 -4.55 12.91
CA SER A 174 13.06 -4.63 13.10
C SER A 174 13.48 -3.60 14.13
N GLY A 175 14.27 -4.01 15.10
CA GLY A 175 14.85 -3.16 16.14
C GLY A 175 16.36 -2.98 15.97
#